data_c6806f3d72730bf4d5836c21646fe49d
#
_entry.id   c6806f3d72730bf4d5836c21646fe49d
#
_cell.length_a   1.000
_cell.length_b   1.000
_cell.length_c   1.000
_cell.angle_alpha   90.00
_cell.angle_beta   90.00
_cell.angle_gamma   90.00
#
_symmetry.space_group_name_H-M   'P 1'
#
loop_
_entity.id
_entity.type
_entity.pdbx_description
1 polymer ?
#
loop_
_entity_poly.entity_id
_entity_poly.type
_entity_poly.pdbx_seq_one_letter_code
_entity_poly.pdbx_strand_id
1 'polypeptide(L)'
;MNKSFFHKVAILILIMAFGLGSYAQQRKVLNLPNYDEQPYHFGFILAANNMLFTIKPVDNLSFIKWEPDASPDIFADSLYVYEVTSKGTPGFSIGILGSLRLGKYLDLRFVPALSFGERMLNYNILAYKTNSSTGDVESTFIEVEKSITSTLIEFPLFLKYKSKRLNNFAAYVTGGMKYTLDLASQNKTDQNLNDVTVKINKHDLMGEVGVGVDFYTNYFKFGTEIRMGYGFFNLIKQEGNLYTDSIERLNSKIFLLSFTFE
;
A
#
# COMPACT_ATOMS: atom_id res chain seq x y z
N MET A 1 4.55 27.99 -6.93
CA MET A 1 4.68 26.82 -7.82
C MET A 1 4.74 27.34 -9.25
N ASN A 2 5.83 27.10 -9.98
CA ASN A 2 6.21 27.86 -11.19
C ASN A 2 5.38 27.39 -12.41
N LYS A 3 4.41 28.21 -12.87
CA LYS A 3 3.57 27.92 -14.06
C LYS A 3 4.40 27.58 -15.31
N SER A 4 5.61 28.15 -15.44
CA SER A 4 6.54 27.86 -16.53
C SER A 4 7.05 26.41 -16.54
N PHE A 5 7.22 25.79 -15.38
CA PHE A 5 7.65 24.39 -15.28
C PHE A 5 6.56 23.43 -15.79
N PHE A 6 5.30 23.67 -15.43
CA PHE A 6 4.17 22.84 -15.92
C PHE A 6 3.98 22.94 -17.43
N HIS A 7 4.15 24.13 -18.02
CA HIS A 7 4.08 24.25 -19.48
C HIS A 7 5.19 23.49 -20.19
N LYS A 8 6.42 23.51 -19.66
CA LYS A 8 7.54 22.76 -20.23
C LYS A 8 7.32 21.24 -20.15
N VAL A 9 6.80 20.75 -19.04
CA VAL A 9 6.47 19.33 -18.85
C VAL A 9 5.31 18.91 -19.77
N ALA A 10 4.27 19.72 -19.89
CA ALA A 10 3.15 19.45 -20.79
C ALA A 10 3.59 19.41 -22.28
N ILE A 11 4.47 20.32 -22.70
CA ILE A 11 5.05 20.31 -24.05
C ILE A 11 5.92 19.08 -24.28
N LEU A 12 6.70 18.65 -23.30
CA LEU A 12 7.53 17.44 -23.39
C LEU A 12 6.68 16.18 -23.55
N ILE A 13 5.58 16.07 -22.79
CA ILE A 13 4.62 14.97 -22.89
C ILE A 13 3.92 14.98 -24.26
N LEU A 14 3.55 16.16 -24.76
CA LEU A 14 2.93 16.31 -26.09
C LEU A 14 3.88 15.89 -27.21
N ILE A 15 5.17 16.25 -27.14
CA ILE A 15 6.20 15.88 -28.11
C ILE A 15 6.45 14.36 -28.07
N MET A 16 6.49 13.73 -26.89
CA MET A 16 6.58 12.28 -26.76
C MET A 16 5.36 11.56 -27.37
N ALA A 17 4.14 12.10 -27.20
CA ALA A 17 2.92 11.52 -27.76
C ALA A 17 2.91 11.59 -29.32
N PHE A 18 3.44 12.62 -29.93
CA PHE A 18 3.55 12.75 -31.40
C PHE A 18 4.64 11.85 -32.00
N GLY A 19 5.73 11.56 -31.28
CA GLY A 19 6.82 10.71 -31.77
C GLY A 19 6.43 9.22 -31.92
N LEU A 20 5.36 8.76 -31.28
CA LEU A 20 4.92 7.37 -31.30
C LEU A 20 4.04 7.01 -32.52
N GLY A 21 3.59 8.00 -33.29
CA GLY A 21 2.62 7.77 -34.38
C GLY A 21 3.19 7.17 -35.66
N SER A 22 4.51 7.21 -35.89
CA SER A 22 5.09 6.90 -37.20
C SER A 22 5.44 5.43 -37.45
N TYR A 23 5.39 4.57 -36.45
CA TYR A 23 5.76 3.14 -36.59
C TYR A 23 4.59 2.17 -36.57
N ALA A 24 3.34 2.64 -36.53
CA ALA A 24 2.14 1.82 -36.28
C ALA A 24 1.67 1.00 -37.51
N GLN A 25 2.28 1.09 -38.67
CA GLN A 25 1.73 0.49 -39.92
C GLN A 25 2.36 -0.83 -40.36
N GLN A 26 3.43 -1.30 -39.73
CA GLN A 26 3.93 -2.63 -40.06
C GLN A 26 3.10 -3.69 -39.32
N ARG A 27 2.39 -4.55 -40.05
CA ARG A 27 1.77 -5.78 -39.53
C ARG A 27 2.87 -6.66 -38.92
N LYS A 28 3.15 -6.51 -37.64
CA LYS A 28 4.03 -7.45 -36.93
C LYS A 28 3.32 -8.81 -36.84
N VAL A 29 4.09 -9.88 -36.95
CA VAL A 29 3.61 -11.24 -36.72
C VAL A 29 2.99 -11.29 -35.33
N LEU A 30 1.78 -11.87 -35.22
CA LEU A 30 1.11 -12.06 -33.95
C LEU A 30 1.82 -13.17 -33.18
N ASN A 31 2.41 -12.81 -32.05
CA ASN A 31 2.97 -13.77 -31.09
C ASN A 31 1.83 -14.41 -30.31
N LEU A 32 1.90 -15.68 -29.97
CA LEU A 32 0.87 -16.41 -29.24
C LEU A 32 -0.56 -16.18 -29.81
N PRO A 33 -0.83 -16.51 -31.08
CA PRO A 33 -2.05 -16.10 -31.78
C PRO A 33 -3.34 -16.62 -31.10
N ASN A 34 -3.32 -17.82 -30.52
CA ASN A 34 -4.49 -18.46 -29.89
C ASN A 34 -4.52 -18.31 -28.36
N TYR A 35 -3.60 -17.54 -27.79
CA TYR A 35 -3.47 -17.40 -26.34
C TYR A 35 -4.77 -16.89 -25.69
N ASP A 36 -5.33 -15.83 -26.24
CA ASP A 36 -6.56 -15.22 -25.71
C ASP A 36 -7.83 -16.08 -25.88
N GLU A 37 -7.75 -17.17 -26.64
CA GLU A 37 -8.87 -18.10 -26.87
C GLU A 37 -8.93 -19.22 -25.83
N GLN A 38 -7.82 -19.49 -25.15
CA GLN A 38 -7.75 -20.52 -24.12
C GLN A 38 -8.60 -20.15 -22.90
N PRO A 39 -9.28 -21.14 -22.27
CA PRO A 39 -10.18 -20.86 -21.15
C PRO A 39 -9.45 -20.49 -19.86
N TYR A 40 -8.24 -21.00 -19.63
CA TYR A 40 -7.44 -20.70 -18.42
C TYR A 40 -6.00 -20.42 -18.76
N HIS A 41 -5.41 -19.54 -17.94
CA HIS A 41 -3.99 -19.23 -17.95
C HIS A 41 -3.47 -19.30 -16.54
N PHE A 42 -2.23 -19.74 -16.42
CA PHE A 42 -1.49 -19.77 -15.17
C PHE A 42 -0.20 -19.01 -15.35
N GLY A 43 0.28 -18.45 -14.26
CA GLY A 43 1.50 -17.69 -14.26
C GLY A 43 1.96 -17.35 -12.87
N PHE A 44 2.93 -16.48 -12.77
CA PHE A 44 3.40 -15.94 -11.51
C PHE A 44 3.48 -14.42 -11.57
N ILE A 45 3.44 -13.81 -10.40
CA ILE A 45 3.51 -12.36 -10.22
C ILE A 45 4.66 -12.03 -9.28
N LEU A 46 5.42 -11.01 -9.67
CA LEU A 46 6.38 -10.32 -8.82
C LEU A 46 5.95 -8.86 -8.73
N ALA A 47 5.94 -8.29 -7.53
CA ALA A 47 5.57 -6.90 -7.37
C ALA A 47 6.45 -6.19 -6.35
N ALA A 48 6.76 -4.92 -6.64
CA ALA A 48 7.17 -3.97 -5.62
C ALA A 48 5.91 -3.36 -5.01
N ASN A 49 5.87 -3.30 -3.69
CA ASN A 49 4.77 -2.69 -2.98
C ASN A 49 5.23 -1.54 -2.09
N ASN A 50 4.32 -0.65 -1.76
CA ASN A 50 4.50 0.39 -0.77
C ASN A 50 3.27 0.36 0.14
N MET A 51 3.47 -0.08 1.38
CA MET A 51 2.40 -0.25 2.37
C MET A 51 2.39 0.96 3.30
N LEU A 52 1.22 1.54 3.51
CA LEU A 52 1.00 2.65 4.43
C LEU A 52 -0.39 2.56 5.06
N PHE A 53 -0.65 3.40 6.02
CA PHE A 53 -1.97 3.54 6.63
C PHE A 53 -2.64 4.84 6.22
N THR A 54 -3.96 4.81 6.15
CA THR A 54 -4.80 6.00 6.25
C THR A 54 -5.25 6.11 7.68
N ILE A 55 -4.92 7.24 8.33
CA ILE A 55 -5.16 7.49 9.74
C ILE A 55 -6.30 8.48 9.88
N LYS A 56 -7.26 8.18 10.76
CA LYS A 56 -8.20 9.15 11.31
C LYS A 56 -7.84 9.30 12.78
N PRO A 57 -7.24 10.44 13.20
CA PRO A 57 -6.97 10.69 14.60
C PRO A 57 -8.27 10.93 15.37
N VAL A 58 -8.20 10.85 16.71
CA VAL A 58 -9.28 11.21 17.62
C VAL A 58 -9.56 12.71 17.53
N ASP A 59 -10.82 13.10 17.66
CA ASP A 59 -11.21 14.50 17.65
C ASP A 59 -10.53 15.28 18.79
N ASN A 60 -10.07 16.48 18.48
CA ASN A 60 -9.34 17.36 19.42
C ASN A 60 -8.07 16.72 20.03
N LEU A 61 -7.36 15.90 19.28
CA LEU A 61 -6.17 15.16 19.69
C LEU A 61 -5.16 16.02 20.47
N SER A 62 -4.86 17.21 19.97
CA SER A 62 -3.87 18.14 20.56
C SER A 62 -4.29 18.75 21.93
N PHE A 63 -5.55 18.59 22.33
CA PHE A 63 -6.06 19.04 23.64
C PHE A 63 -6.20 17.92 24.67
N ILE A 64 -6.00 16.67 24.27
CA ILE A 64 -6.06 15.52 25.15
C ILE A 64 -4.75 15.43 25.94
N LYS A 65 -4.85 15.55 27.26
CA LYS A 65 -3.71 15.33 28.15
C LYS A 65 -3.56 13.84 28.43
N TRP A 66 -2.36 13.33 28.21
CA TRP A 66 -1.99 11.96 28.53
C TRP A 66 -1.08 11.95 29.77
N GLU A 67 -1.36 11.03 30.69
CA GLU A 67 -0.50 10.82 31.84
C GLU A 67 0.76 10.00 31.46
N PRO A 68 1.85 10.07 32.26
CA PRO A 68 3.11 9.37 31.97
C PRO A 68 2.96 7.86 31.76
N ASP A 69 2.01 7.24 32.46
CA ASP A 69 1.75 5.80 32.38
C ASP A 69 1.22 5.36 30.99
N ALA A 70 0.65 6.30 30.22
CA ALA A 70 0.16 6.03 28.87
C ALA A 70 1.29 5.86 27.84
N SER A 71 2.51 6.29 28.18
CA SER A 71 3.71 6.19 27.33
C SER A 71 4.96 6.02 28.20
N PRO A 72 5.22 4.82 28.75
CA PRO A 72 6.34 4.59 29.66
C PRO A 72 7.73 4.72 29.01
N ASP A 73 7.78 4.84 27.67
CA ASP A 73 8.98 5.13 26.90
C ASP A 73 9.36 6.62 26.85
N ILE A 74 8.47 7.53 27.34
CA ILE A 74 8.73 8.98 27.39
C ILE A 74 8.69 9.47 28.83
N PHE A 75 9.81 9.96 29.32
CA PHE A 75 9.92 10.54 30.68
C PHE A 75 9.43 11.99 30.69
N ALA A 76 8.14 12.20 30.98
CA ALA A 76 7.50 13.50 31.07
C ALA A 76 6.38 13.49 32.14
N ASP A 77 5.96 14.67 32.62
CA ASP A 77 4.86 14.81 33.59
C ASP A 77 3.49 14.81 32.90
N SER A 78 3.45 15.27 31.64
CA SER A 78 2.27 15.21 30.78
C SER A 78 2.64 15.25 29.31
N LEU A 79 1.82 14.60 28.50
CA LEU A 79 2.04 14.41 27.08
C LEU A 79 0.82 14.86 26.27
N TYR A 80 1.06 15.49 25.12
CA TYR A 80 0.03 15.89 24.16
C TYR A 80 0.45 15.45 22.77
N VAL A 81 -0.40 14.70 22.06
CA VAL A 81 -0.13 14.29 20.69
C VAL A 81 -0.65 15.35 19.74
N TYR A 82 0.23 15.95 18.98
CA TYR A 82 -0.12 16.99 18.02
C TYR A 82 -0.50 16.43 16.67
N GLU A 83 0.23 15.41 16.20
CA GLU A 83 0.04 14.86 14.90
C GLU A 83 0.41 13.37 14.88
N VAL A 84 -0.33 12.59 14.10
CA VAL A 84 -0.02 11.20 13.77
C VAL A 84 -0.04 11.05 12.27
N THR A 85 1.10 10.64 11.70
CA THR A 85 1.24 10.43 10.24
C THR A 85 1.69 9.01 9.94
N SER A 86 1.42 8.56 8.71
CA SER A 86 1.90 7.27 8.23
C SER A 86 2.92 7.46 7.11
N LYS A 87 4.02 6.75 7.21
CA LYS A 87 5.05 6.68 6.19
C LYS A 87 5.09 5.28 5.61
N GLY A 88 5.02 5.20 4.29
CA GLY A 88 5.14 3.93 3.58
C GLY A 88 6.59 3.56 3.36
N THR A 89 6.91 2.29 3.51
CA THR A 89 8.22 1.74 3.16
C THR A 89 8.09 0.79 1.97
N PRO A 90 9.10 0.69 1.12
CA PRO A 90 9.11 -0.25 0.01
C PRO A 90 9.17 -1.68 0.52
N GLY A 91 8.38 -2.53 -0.09
CA GLY A 91 8.34 -3.96 0.15
C GLY A 91 8.22 -4.73 -1.16
N PHE A 92 7.99 -6.01 -1.08
CA PHE A 92 7.82 -6.87 -2.25
C PHE A 92 6.70 -7.89 -2.05
N SER A 93 6.15 -8.36 -3.17
CA SER A 93 5.13 -9.41 -3.18
C SER A 93 5.46 -10.44 -4.25
N ILE A 94 5.17 -11.70 -3.95
CA ILE A 94 5.30 -12.82 -4.86
C ILE A 94 4.05 -13.68 -4.79
N GLY A 95 3.55 -14.13 -5.95
CA GLY A 95 2.33 -14.92 -5.98
C GLY A 95 2.19 -15.74 -7.24
N ILE A 96 1.15 -16.59 -7.23
CA ILE A 96 0.74 -17.42 -8.34
C ILE A 96 -0.52 -16.80 -8.94
N LEU A 97 -0.57 -16.74 -10.26
CA LEU A 97 -1.70 -16.20 -10.99
C LEU A 97 -2.48 -17.32 -11.65
N GLY A 98 -3.78 -17.37 -11.38
CA GLY A 98 -4.76 -18.14 -12.15
C GLY A 98 -5.74 -17.18 -12.81
N SER A 99 -5.95 -17.31 -14.10
CA SER A 99 -6.86 -16.49 -14.88
C SER A 99 -7.86 -17.38 -15.60
N LEU A 100 -9.15 -17.10 -15.46
CA LEU A 100 -10.26 -17.77 -16.13
C LEU A 100 -10.91 -16.79 -17.10
N ARG A 101 -10.99 -17.15 -18.35
CA ARG A 101 -11.67 -16.37 -19.38
C ARG A 101 -13.19 -16.46 -19.20
N LEU A 102 -13.83 -15.34 -18.89
CA LEU A 102 -15.29 -15.23 -18.82
C LEU A 102 -15.90 -14.79 -20.16
N GLY A 103 -15.12 -14.12 -20.99
CA GLY A 103 -15.58 -13.60 -22.27
C GLY A 103 -14.45 -13.11 -23.15
N LYS A 104 -14.79 -12.43 -24.24
CA LYS A 104 -13.80 -11.93 -25.22
C LYS A 104 -12.84 -10.90 -24.61
N TYR A 105 -13.34 -10.08 -23.66
CA TYR A 105 -12.62 -8.97 -23.06
C TYR A 105 -12.58 -9.03 -21.55
N LEU A 106 -13.16 -10.07 -20.94
CA LEU A 106 -13.32 -10.18 -19.50
C LEU A 106 -12.71 -11.48 -19.00
N ASP A 107 -11.76 -11.35 -18.07
CA ASP A 107 -11.14 -12.46 -17.38
C ASP A 107 -11.33 -12.31 -15.86
N LEU A 108 -11.56 -13.43 -15.18
CA LEU A 108 -11.56 -13.53 -13.72
C LEU A 108 -10.17 -13.99 -13.29
N ARG A 109 -9.52 -13.23 -12.41
CA ARG A 109 -8.18 -13.51 -11.90
C ARG A 109 -8.21 -13.81 -10.41
N PHE A 110 -7.57 -14.89 -10.01
CA PHE A 110 -7.26 -15.21 -8.63
C PHE A 110 -5.73 -15.29 -8.47
N VAL A 111 -5.18 -14.51 -7.53
CA VAL A 111 -3.72 -14.31 -7.44
C VAL A 111 -3.24 -14.46 -5.99
N PRO A 112 -3.33 -15.67 -5.38
CA PRO A 112 -2.79 -15.87 -4.05
C PRO A 112 -1.33 -15.44 -4.00
N ALA A 113 -0.98 -14.63 -2.99
CA ALA A 113 0.34 -14.01 -2.89
C ALA A 113 0.81 -13.89 -1.45
N LEU A 114 2.14 -13.83 -1.29
CA LEU A 114 2.81 -13.41 -0.07
C LEU A 114 3.38 -12.02 -0.29
N SER A 115 3.07 -11.11 0.62
CA SER A 115 3.55 -9.72 0.58
C SER A 115 4.30 -9.40 1.86
N PHE A 116 5.48 -8.83 1.69
CA PHE A 116 6.36 -8.41 2.76
C PHE A 116 6.54 -6.91 2.70
N GLY A 117 6.45 -6.26 3.85
CA GLY A 117 6.63 -4.83 3.95
C GLY A 117 6.59 -4.37 5.39
N GLU A 118 6.83 -3.09 5.57
CA GLU A 118 6.82 -2.41 6.84
C GLU A 118 5.93 -1.17 6.71
N ARG A 119 5.28 -0.77 7.77
CA ARG A 119 4.44 0.43 7.86
C ARG A 119 4.86 1.22 9.08
N MET A 120 5.17 2.50 8.91
CA MET A 120 5.60 3.36 9.99
C MET A 120 4.50 4.33 10.38
N LEU A 121 4.34 4.52 11.69
CA LEU A 121 3.51 5.55 12.31
C LEU A 121 4.44 6.54 13.00
N ASN A 122 4.36 7.81 12.61
CA ASN A 122 5.15 8.89 13.18
C ASN A 122 4.22 9.75 14.05
N TYR A 123 4.59 9.90 15.32
CA TYR A 123 3.89 10.68 16.31
C TYR A 123 4.71 11.92 16.65
N ASN A 124 4.07 13.09 16.57
CA ASN A 124 4.65 14.34 17.05
C ASN A 124 4.01 14.67 18.40
N ILE A 125 4.78 14.56 19.48
CA ILE A 125 4.33 14.63 20.86
C ILE A 125 4.97 15.81 21.54
N LEU A 126 4.16 16.66 22.19
CA LEU A 126 4.63 17.69 23.09
C LEU A 126 4.68 17.14 24.51
N ALA A 127 5.87 17.06 25.06
CA ALA A 127 6.14 16.59 26.41
C ALA A 127 6.42 17.77 27.34
N TYR A 128 5.78 17.81 28.49
CA TYR A 128 6.05 18.75 29.57
C TYR A 128 6.77 18.05 30.69
N LYS A 129 7.84 18.65 31.19
CA LYS A 129 8.63 18.16 32.29
C LYS A 129 8.91 19.28 33.26
N THR A 130 8.65 19.05 34.57
CA THR A 130 8.97 19.97 35.63
C THR A 130 10.39 19.69 36.13
N ASN A 131 11.21 20.70 36.12
CA ASN A 131 12.56 20.60 36.70
C ASN A 131 12.46 20.55 38.20
N SER A 132 12.81 19.42 38.80
CA SER A 132 12.69 19.22 40.26
C SER A 132 13.55 20.17 41.08
N SER A 133 14.58 20.82 40.52
CA SER A 133 15.49 21.73 41.24
C SER A 133 15.07 23.18 41.19
N THR A 134 14.44 23.64 40.09
CA THR A 134 14.04 25.04 39.90
C THR A 134 12.52 25.24 39.95
N GLY A 135 11.71 24.18 39.79
CA GLY A 135 10.27 24.25 39.63
C GLY A 135 9.79 24.77 38.27
N ASP A 136 10.70 25.02 37.34
CA ASP A 136 10.36 25.47 35.98
C ASP A 136 9.77 24.35 35.17
N VAL A 137 8.76 24.67 34.35
CA VAL A 137 8.14 23.72 33.39
C VAL A 137 8.78 23.93 32.05
N GLU A 138 9.45 22.91 31.57
CA GLU A 138 10.02 22.85 30.23
C GLU A 138 9.10 22.06 29.31
N SER A 139 8.96 22.51 28.05
CA SER A 139 8.22 21.78 27.00
C SER A 139 9.12 21.45 25.82
N THR A 140 9.02 20.22 25.33
CA THR A 140 9.84 19.75 24.20
C THR A 140 8.98 18.94 23.25
N PHE A 141 9.14 19.16 21.95
CA PHE A 141 8.57 18.29 20.92
C PHE A 141 9.45 17.07 20.75
N ILE A 142 8.82 15.90 20.78
CA ILE A 142 9.46 14.60 20.60
C ILE A 142 8.80 13.93 19.39
N GLU A 143 9.59 13.50 18.45
CA GLU A 143 9.15 12.70 17.31
C GLU A 143 9.40 11.22 17.62
N VAL A 144 8.35 10.40 17.62
CA VAL A 144 8.40 8.96 17.91
C VAL A 144 7.94 8.19 16.68
N GLU A 145 8.80 7.29 16.19
CA GLU A 145 8.47 6.38 15.11
C GLU A 145 8.11 4.99 15.67
N LYS A 146 6.95 4.47 15.30
CA LYS A 146 6.53 3.09 15.60
C LYS A 146 6.43 2.29 14.31
N SER A 147 7.26 1.28 14.20
CA SER A 147 7.31 0.39 13.03
C SER A 147 6.38 -0.81 13.22
N ILE A 148 5.65 -1.16 12.17
CA ILE A 148 4.76 -2.32 12.12
C ILE A 148 5.18 -3.17 10.92
N THR A 149 5.99 -4.19 11.18
CA THR A 149 6.34 -5.20 10.17
C THR A 149 5.11 -6.00 9.79
N SER A 150 4.91 -6.23 8.51
CA SER A 150 3.77 -6.95 7.97
C SER A 150 4.21 -8.06 7.02
N THR A 151 3.70 -9.25 7.28
CA THR A 151 3.82 -10.41 6.39
C THR A 151 2.42 -10.86 6.05
N LEU A 152 1.95 -10.47 4.87
CA LEU A 152 0.56 -10.68 4.45
C LEU A 152 0.45 -11.92 3.57
N ILE A 153 -0.50 -12.81 3.91
CA ILE A 153 -1.05 -13.78 2.95
C ILE A 153 -2.25 -13.10 2.30
N GLU A 154 -2.24 -13.02 0.99
CA GLU A 154 -3.23 -12.30 0.21
C GLU A 154 -4.03 -13.26 -0.66
N PHE A 155 -5.35 -13.06 -0.70
CA PHE A 155 -6.30 -13.81 -1.53
C PHE A 155 -7.14 -12.83 -2.37
N PRO A 156 -6.57 -12.24 -3.40
CA PRO A 156 -7.29 -11.32 -4.28
C PRO A 156 -8.12 -12.06 -5.33
N LEU A 157 -9.29 -11.51 -5.60
CA LEU A 157 -10.17 -11.91 -6.71
C LEU A 157 -10.50 -10.68 -7.54
N PHE A 158 -10.04 -10.66 -8.79
CA PHE A 158 -10.19 -9.52 -9.69
C PHE A 158 -10.94 -9.86 -10.95
N LEU A 159 -11.67 -8.88 -11.45
CA LEU A 159 -12.13 -8.83 -12.83
C LEU A 159 -11.12 -7.99 -13.63
N LYS A 160 -10.58 -8.58 -14.70
CA LYS A 160 -9.70 -7.91 -15.66
C LYS A 160 -10.49 -7.65 -16.93
N TYR A 161 -10.65 -6.37 -17.27
CA TYR A 161 -11.23 -5.97 -18.54
C TYR A 161 -10.13 -5.51 -19.49
N LYS A 162 -9.92 -6.26 -20.57
CA LYS A 162 -8.85 -6.04 -21.54
C LYS A 162 -9.37 -5.40 -22.82
N SER A 163 -8.57 -4.52 -23.42
CA SER A 163 -8.83 -3.97 -24.75
C SER A 163 -8.68 -5.02 -25.83
N LYS A 164 -9.15 -4.71 -27.03
CA LYS A 164 -8.76 -5.49 -28.21
C LYS A 164 -7.24 -5.41 -28.35
N ARG A 165 -6.63 -6.56 -28.58
CA ARG A 165 -5.19 -6.69 -28.83
C ARG A 165 -4.81 -5.92 -30.10
N LEU A 166 -3.80 -5.05 -29.98
CA LEU A 166 -3.20 -4.32 -31.09
C LEU A 166 -1.79 -4.89 -31.32
N ASN A 167 -1.64 -5.70 -32.36
CA ASN A 167 -0.42 -6.49 -32.61
C ASN A 167 -0.08 -7.37 -31.37
N ASN A 168 1.02 -7.09 -30.69
CA ASN A 168 1.52 -7.83 -29.53
C ASN A 168 1.35 -7.07 -28.22
N PHE A 169 0.32 -6.23 -28.12
CA PHE A 169 0.05 -5.36 -26.98
C PHE A 169 -1.46 -5.30 -26.70
N ALA A 170 -1.84 -5.30 -25.42
CA ALA A 170 -3.20 -5.04 -24.97
C ALA A 170 -3.17 -4.25 -23.66
N ALA A 171 -3.95 -3.17 -23.58
CA ALA A 171 -4.16 -2.46 -22.33
C ALA A 171 -5.34 -3.08 -21.56
N TYR A 172 -5.33 -2.96 -20.24
CA TYR A 172 -6.42 -3.46 -19.41
C TYR A 172 -6.60 -2.65 -18.14
N VAL A 173 -7.77 -2.81 -17.54
CA VAL A 173 -8.08 -2.35 -16.19
C VAL A 173 -8.46 -3.55 -15.35
N THR A 174 -8.14 -3.49 -14.06
CA THR A 174 -8.51 -4.50 -13.08
C THR A 174 -9.28 -3.86 -11.94
N GLY A 175 -10.19 -4.61 -11.35
CA GLY A 175 -10.91 -4.21 -10.16
C GLY A 175 -11.42 -5.42 -9.41
N GLY A 176 -11.39 -5.36 -8.09
CA GLY A 176 -11.85 -6.49 -7.29
C GLY A 176 -11.61 -6.30 -5.81
N MET A 177 -11.70 -7.41 -5.09
CA MET A 177 -11.53 -7.46 -3.66
C MET A 177 -10.37 -8.39 -3.30
N LYS A 178 -9.71 -8.07 -2.21
CA LYS A 178 -8.62 -8.84 -1.64
C LYS A 178 -8.84 -9.04 -0.15
N TYR A 179 -8.86 -10.28 0.28
CA TYR A 179 -8.76 -10.64 1.69
C TYR A 179 -7.29 -10.80 2.07
N THR A 180 -6.89 -10.21 3.19
CA THR A 180 -5.51 -10.29 3.71
C THR A 180 -5.48 -10.83 5.12
N LEU A 181 -4.47 -11.66 5.38
CA LEU A 181 -4.14 -12.20 6.68
C LEU A 181 -2.72 -11.79 7.05
N ASP A 182 -2.56 -10.97 8.09
CA ASP A 182 -1.24 -10.55 8.58
C ASP A 182 -0.70 -11.55 9.60
N LEU A 183 0.38 -12.25 9.23
CA LEU A 183 1.04 -13.23 10.08
C LEU A 183 1.95 -12.57 11.11
N ALA A 184 2.53 -11.41 10.80
CA ALA A 184 3.47 -10.71 11.67
C ALA A 184 2.77 -10.00 12.83
N SER A 185 1.49 -9.65 12.68
CA SER A 185 0.70 -8.90 13.69
C SER A 185 0.62 -9.56 15.07
N GLN A 186 1.08 -10.79 15.23
CA GLN A 186 1.05 -11.57 16.49
C GLN A 186 2.41 -11.94 17.03
N ASN A 187 3.49 -11.67 16.33
CA ASN A 187 4.80 -11.89 16.89
C ASN A 187 4.94 -10.94 18.09
N LYS A 188 4.98 -11.55 19.28
CA LYS A 188 5.48 -10.88 20.48
C LYS A 188 6.95 -10.62 20.20
N THR A 189 7.28 -9.45 19.67
CA THR A 189 8.64 -8.97 19.75
C THR A 189 8.99 -8.97 21.23
N ASP A 190 10.16 -9.51 21.59
CA ASP A 190 10.64 -9.50 22.97
C ASP A 190 10.52 -8.07 23.48
N GLN A 191 9.51 -7.86 24.31
CA GLN A 191 9.21 -6.58 24.89
C GLN A 191 10.33 -6.30 25.90
N ASN A 192 11.30 -5.51 25.48
CA ASN A 192 11.97 -4.68 26.46
C ASN A 192 10.83 -3.93 27.19
N LEU A 193 10.78 -4.05 28.50
CA LEU A 193 9.71 -3.58 29.38
C LEU A 193 9.26 -2.12 29.16
N ASN A 194 9.98 -1.35 28.32
CA ASN A 194 9.75 0.06 28.03
C ASN A 194 9.38 0.36 26.58
N ASP A 195 9.26 -0.62 25.67
CA ASP A 195 8.87 -0.35 24.27
C ASP A 195 7.40 -0.70 24.02
N VAL A 196 6.56 0.33 23.90
CA VAL A 196 5.13 0.18 23.60
C VAL A 196 4.96 -0.04 22.10
N THR A 197 4.54 -1.23 21.75
CA THR A 197 4.24 -1.60 20.35
C THR A 197 2.79 -1.33 19.99
N VAL A 198 2.55 -0.83 18.77
CA VAL A 198 1.20 -0.67 18.24
C VAL A 198 0.76 -1.98 17.58
N LYS A 199 -0.26 -2.62 18.16
CA LYS A 199 -0.82 -3.87 17.62
C LYS A 199 -1.98 -3.59 16.69
N ILE A 200 -2.05 -4.38 15.62
CA ILE A 200 -3.11 -4.30 14.61
C ILE A 200 -3.91 -5.61 14.52
N ASN A 201 -5.12 -5.51 13.96
CA ASN A 201 -5.93 -6.67 13.63
C ASN A 201 -5.31 -7.45 12.47
N LYS A 202 -5.41 -8.78 12.55
CA LYS A 202 -4.83 -9.70 11.55
C LYS A 202 -5.52 -9.68 10.21
N HIS A 203 -6.82 -9.44 10.20
CA HIS A 203 -7.70 -9.64 9.05
C HIS A 203 -8.07 -8.30 8.46
N ASP A 204 -7.95 -8.17 7.15
CA ASP A 204 -8.46 -7.02 6.42
C ASP A 204 -9.14 -7.47 5.13
N LEU A 205 -10.14 -6.71 4.72
CA LEU A 205 -10.77 -6.82 3.42
C LEU A 205 -10.50 -5.52 2.67
N MET A 206 -9.89 -5.62 1.50
CA MET A 206 -9.48 -4.47 0.70
C MET A 206 -10.21 -4.46 -0.64
N GLY A 207 -10.58 -3.28 -1.10
CA GLY A 207 -10.93 -3.02 -2.50
C GLY A 207 -9.67 -2.62 -3.27
N GLU A 208 -9.47 -3.17 -4.46
CA GLU A 208 -8.34 -2.83 -5.31
C GLU A 208 -8.78 -2.46 -6.72
N VAL A 209 -8.09 -1.48 -7.29
CA VAL A 209 -8.24 -1.08 -8.69
C VAL A 209 -6.87 -0.91 -9.31
N GLY A 210 -6.76 -1.25 -10.59
CA GLY A 210 -5.48 -1.18 -11.29
C GLY A 210 -5.62 -0.94 -12.78
N VAL A 211 -4.53 -0.54 -13.38
CA VAL A 211 -4.38 -0.38 -14.82
C VAL A 211 -3.07 -1.02 -15.25
N GLY A 212 -3.09 -1.66 -16.40
CA GLY A 212 -1.91 -2.37 -16.86
C GLY A 212 -1.89 -2.59 -18.35
N VAL A 213 -0.81 -3.20 -18.79
CA VAL A 213 -0.55 -3.53 -20.18
C VAL A 213 0.03 -4.93 -20.27
N ASP A 214 -0.46 -5.68 -21.24
CA ASP A 214 0.05 -7.01 -21.61
C ASP A 214 0.88 -6.90 -22.89
N PHE A 215 2.07 -7.48 -22.86
CA PHE A 215 2.96 -7.66 -24.01
C PHE A 215 3.04 -9.14 -24.34
N TYR A 216 2.72 -9.50 -25.56
CA TYR A 216 2.79 -10.88 -26.04
C TYR A 216 4.16 -11.11 -26.68
N THR A 217 5.03 -11.84 -25.97
CA THR A 217 6.32 -12.28 -26.49
C THR A 217 6.15 -13.56 -27.34
N ASN A 218 7.22 -14.12 -27.85
CA ASN A 218 7.14 -15.37 -28.61
C ASN A 218 6.83 -16.59 -27.74
N TYR A 219 7.12 -16.51 -26.42
CA TYR A 219 7.08 -17.66 -25.51
C TYR A 219 6.07 -17.50 -24.36
N PHE A 220 5.82 -16.28 -23.92
CA PHE A 220 4.96 -15.98 -22.77
C PHE A 220 4.33 -14.59 -22.90
N LYS A 221 3.28 -14.37 -22.15
CA LYS A 221 2.67 -13.05 -22.01
C LYS A 221 3.26 -12.36 -20.78
N PHE A 222 3.83 -11.18 -21.00
CA PHE A 222 4.39 -10.32 -19.97
C PHE A 222 3.41 -9.18 -19.67
N GLY A 223 3.01 -9.02 -18.43
CA GLY A 223 2.14 -7.92 -18.00
C GLY A 223 2.83 -7.00 -17.03
N THR A 224 2.57 -5.70 -17.16
CA THR A 224 2.92 -4.69 -16.14
C THR A 224 1.64 -4.02 -15.66
N GLU A 225 1.50 -3.86 -14.34
CA GLU A 225 0.28 -3.31 -13.73
C GLU A 225 0.62 -2.42 -12.55
N ILE A 226 -0.01 -1.25 -12.50
CA ILE A 226 -0.02 -0.39 -11.31
C ILE A 226 -1.38 -0.57 -10.64
N ARG A 227 -1.38 -0.85 -9.34
CA ARG A 227 -2.58 -1.13 -8.55
C ARG A 227 -2.56 -0.33 -7.26
N MET A 228 -3.74 0.10 -6.83
CA MET A 228 -3.97 0.72 -5.54
C MET A 228 -5.03 -0.07 -4.79
N GLY A 229 -4.76 -0.39 -3.52
CA GLY A 229 -5.69 -1.04 -2.61
C GLY A 229 -6.02 -0.17 -1.40
N TYR A 230 -7.25 -0.27 -0.93
CA TYR A 230 -7.75 0.38 0.28
C TYR A 230 -8.51 -0.60 1.17
N GLY A 231 -8.10 -0.70 2.45
CA GLY A 231 -8.70 -1.57 3.45
C GLY A 231 -9.98 -0.98 4.05
N PHE A 232 -10.99 -1.82 4.23
CA PHE A 232 -12.29 -1.40 4.77
C PHE A 232 -12.37 -1.53 6.29
N PHE A 233 -11.57 -2.41 6.89
CA PHE A 233 -11.64 -2.66 8.33
C PHE A 233 -10.77 -1.67 9.11
N ASN A 234 -11.20 -1.36 10.33
CA ASN A 234 -10.37 -0.65 11.29
C ASN A 234 -9.36 -1.64 11.88
N LEU A 235 -8.09 -1.40 11.62
CA LEU A 235 -7.02 -2.30 12.02
C LEU A 235 -6.48 -2.00 13.42
N ILE A 236 -6.69 -0.79 13.98
CA ILE A 236 -6.16 -0.45 15.30
C ILE A 236 -6.77 -1.32 16.40
N LYS A 237 -5.93 -1.82 17.28
CA LYS A 237 -6.35 -2.42 18.54
C LYS A 237 -6.10 -1.41 19.64
N GLN A 238 -7.16 -1.01 20.33
CA GLN A 238 -7.05 -0.13 21.49
C GLN A 238 -6.45 -0.91 22.67
N GLU A 239 -5.32 -0.44 23.20
CA GLU A 239 -4.59 -1.08 24.29
C GLU A 239 -4.44 -0.18 25.52
N GLY A 240 -5.12 0.97 25.56
CA GLY A 240 -5.07 1.90 26.68
C GLY A 240 -3.74 2.67 26.77
N ASN A 241 -3.06 2.87 25.65
CA ASN A 241 -1.82 3.66 25.59
C ASN A 241 -1.95 4.84 24.62
N LEU A 242 -1.08 5.83 24.78
CA LEU A 242 -1.07 7.05 23.98
C LEU A 242 -1.06 6.77 22.47
N TYR A 243 -0.31 5.77 22.02
CA TYR A 243 -0.11 5.49 20.59
C TYR A 243 -1.35 4.88 19.93
N THR A 244 -2.06 4.01 20.65
CA THR A 244 -3.27 3.38 20.09
C THR A 244 -4.49 4.27 20.25
N ASP A 245 -4.62 4.95 21.40
CA ASP A 245 -5.82 5.68 21.75
C ASP A 245 -5.87 7.09 21.14
N SER A 246 -4.76 7.56 20.57
CA SER A 246 -4.71 8.76 19.74
C SER A 246 -5.30 8.55 18.33
N ILE A 247 -5.56 7.31 17.94
CA ILE A 247 -6.07 6.94 16.63
C ILE A 247 -7.48 6.37 16.74
N GLU A 248 -8.47 7.02 16.14
CA GLU A 248 -9.84 6.52 16.06
C GLU A 248 -9.96 5.37 15.04
N ARG A 249 -9.33 5.54 13.88
CA ARG A 249 -9.41 4.58 12.79
C ARG A 249 -8.12 4.48 12.01
N LEU A 250 -7.73 3.24 11.70
CA LEU A 250 -6.54 2.89 10.95
C LEU A 250 -6.90 1.94 9.81
N ASN A 251 -6.80 2.39 8.57
CA ASN A 251 -7.09 1.57 7.38
C ASN A 251 -5.81 1.31 6.59
N SER A 252 -5.67 0.10 6.05
CA SER A 252 -4.58 -0.23 5.12
C SER A 252 -4.72 0.53 3.81
N LYS A 253 -3.60 0.98 3.27
CA LYS A 253 -3.47 1.51 1.92
C LYS A 253 -2.21 0.95 1.29
N ILE A 254 -2.33 0.39 0.09
CA ILE A 254 -1.21 -0.27 -0.58
C ILE A 254 -1.14 0.21 -2.02
N PHE A 255 0.06 0.53 -2.48
CA PHE A 255 0.37 0.74 -3.89
C PHE A 255 1.27 -0.40 -4.36
N LEU A 256 0.99 -0.93 -5.53
CA LEU A 256 1.75 -2.02 -6.13
C LEU A 256 2.14 -1.67 -7.56
N LEU A 257 3.39 -1.98 -7.90
CA LEU A 257 3.85 -2.10 -9.27
C LEU A 257 4.18 -3.57 -9.51
N SER A 258 3.39 -4.25 -10.32
CA SER A 258 3.50 -5.68 -10.51
C SER A 258 3.91 -6.05 -11.94
N PHE A 259 4.61 -7.17 -12.03
CA PHE A 259 5.04 -7.83 -13.25
C PHE A 259 4.47 -9.24 -13.26
N THR A 260 3.72 -9.58 -14.31
CA THR A 260 3.11 -10.90 -14.48
C THR A 260 3.76 -11.63 -15.64
N PHE A 261 3.91 -12.93 -15.47
CA PHE A 261 4.47 -13.86 -16.45
C PHE A 261 3.48 -15.00 -16.60
N GLU A 262 2.79 -15.03 -17.73
CA GLU A 262 1.72 -16.00 -18.05
C GLU A 262 2.04 -16.80 -19.32
#